data_8ba768db02179fe320e3ff6f4a78634a
#
_entry.id   8ba768db02179fe320e3ff6f4a78634a
#
_cell.length_a   1.000
_cell.length_b   1.000
_cell.length_c   1.000
_cell.angle_alpha   90.00
_cell.angle_beta   90.00
_cell.angle_gamma   90.00
#
_symmetry.space_group_name_H-M   'P 1'
#
loop_
_entity.id
_entity.type
_entity.pdbx_description
1 polymer ?
#
loop_
_entity_poly.entity_id
_entity_poly.type
_entity_poly.pdbx_seq_one_letter_code
_entity_poly.pdbx_strand_id
1 'polypeptide(L)'
;MPIKRTSAISHCPGRLAAPVTRRDMLRTAANGFGLVALEGLLAENRATAAPAEAFRHLPHFAPRAKNVIFCFMDGGVSHVDSFDPKPKLDELDAKPFTESKNPTANGNRQWLKSPWAFKQYGQSGMLVSSLFPRIAECADDLAVIRSMKADLPIHSTGVLRLHTGSNNAGRPSLGSWAEYGLGSENRNLPGFIVLSFGVVPCGGLENFSNGFLPASHQATMFNADGIPIENIQPGDKDRRIQETKLALLLDQDKAFARDLGNDDAVESAIRNYEMAYRMQTLVPDVLDLSRETEATQKLYGLDSKVPSQRLYGIQCLRARRLVESGVRFVEITCPPGASNGTWDQHGNLKAGHEKNALDTDQAIAGLIRDLKARGLFEETLVMWAGEFGRTPHSAGRDGRDHHPEGFTVWLAGAGVKGGTIYGATDELGMQAVENVCTIHDLHATILHLLGLDHERLTYRSSGRDFRLTDVHGRVVHEILA
;
A
#
# COMPACT_ATOMS: atom_id res chain seq x y z
N MET A 1 -67.05 -4.54 25.36
CA MET A 1 -66.34 -5.79 25.71
C MET A 1 -65.18 -5.96 24.66
N PRO A 2 -63.97 -5.83 25.04
CA PRO A 2 -62.87 -6.11 24.11
C PRO A 2 -62.36 -7.53 24.35
N ILE A 3 -62.24 -8.28 23.25
CA ILE A 3 -61.74 -9.65 23.20
C ILE A 3 -60.20 -9.64 23.33
N LYS A 4 -59.71 -10.21 24.43
CA LYS A 4 -58.28 -10.51 24.60
C LYS A 4 -57.90 -11.68 23.67
N ARG A 5 -57.03 -11.41 22.68
CA ARG A 5 -56.35 -12.47 21.95
C ARG A 5 -55.08 -12.87 22.73
N THR A 6 -55.13 -14.00 23.38
CA THR A 6 -53.94 -14.70 23.87
C THR A 6 -53.35 -15.50 22.71
N SER A 7 -52.22 -15.08 22.18
CA SER A 7 -51.44 -15.89 21.24
C SER A 7 -50.61 -16.89 22.04
N ALA A 8 -51.03 -18.14 22.02
CA ALA A 8 -50.19 -19.24 22.48
C ALA A 8 -49.09 -19.48 21.44
N ILE A 9 -47.83 -19.22 21.84
CA ILE A 9 -46.66 -19.58 21.05
C ILE A 9 -46.43 -21.08 21.27
N SER A 10 -46.73 -21.90 20.26
CA SER A 10 -46.38 -23.31 20.24
C SER A 10 -44.89 -23.49 20.10
N HIS A 11 -44.23 -24.00 21.13
CA HIS A 11 -42.82 -24.42 21.03
C HIS A 11 -42.74 -25.73 20.23
N CYS A 12 -42.13 -25.68 19.04
CA CYS A 12 -41.66 -26.88 18.36
C CYS A 12 -40.42 -27.42 19.09
N PRO A 13 -40.40 -28.70 19.51
CA PRO A 13 -39.21 -29.33 20.08
C PRO A 13 -38.12 -29.42 18.97
N GLY A 14 -36.98 -28.78 19.17
CA GLY A 14 -35.84 -28.81 18.24
C GLY A 14 -35.39 -27.46 17.68
N ARG A 15 -36.06 -26.35 18.00
CA ARG A 15 -35.46 -25.01 17.73
C ARG A 15 -34.48 -24.68 18.83
N LEU A 16 -33.20 -24.60 18.47
CA LEU A 16 -32.18 -23.94 19.29
C LEU A 16 -32.65 -22.50 19.57
N ALA A 17 -32.75 -22.13 20.83
CA ALA A 17 -33.01 -20.76 21.22
C ALA A 17 -31.92 -19.86 20.58
N ALA A 18 -32.30 -18.69 20.06
CA ALA A 18 -31.36 -17.73 19.59
C ALA A 18 -30.29 -17.49 20.67
N PRO A 19 -28.99 -17.41 20.34
CA PRO A 19 -27.96 -17.21 21.34
C PRO A 19 -28.24 -15.92 22.10
N VAL A 20 -28.37 -16.03 23.41
CA VAL A 20 -28.56 -14.89 24.31
C VAL A 20 -27.32 -14.05 24.20
N THR A 21 -27.44 -12.77 23.93
CA THR A 21 -26.26 -11.88 23.88
C THR A 21 -25.57 -11.85 25.25
N ARG A 22 -24.28 -11.59 25.33
CA ARG A 22 -23.57 -11.44 26.62
C ARG A 22 -24.25 -10.44 27.54
N ARG A 23 -24.91 -9.44 26.96
CA ARG A 23 -25.69 -8.42 27.68
C ARG A 23 -26.96 -9.02 28.30
N ASP A 24 -27.65 -9.88 27.58
CA ASP A 24 -28.89 -10.56 28.10
C ASP A 24 -28.54 -11.59 29.17
N MET A 25 -27.39 -12.28 29.02
CA MET A 25 -26.86 -13.19 30.03
C MET A 25 -26.52 -12.44 31.33
N LEU A 26 -25.85 -11.28 31.22
CA LEU A 26 -25.53 -10.43 32.38
C LEU A 26 -26.77 -9.81 33.01
N ARG A 27 -27.79 -9.43 32.22
CA ARG A 27 -29.09 -8.94 32.76
C ARG A 27 -29.85 -10.01 33.53
N THR A 28 -29.81 -11.26 33.09
CA THR A 28 -30.50 -12.35 33.78
C THR A 28 -29.73 -12.91 34.98
N ALA A 29 -28.40 -12.80 34.99
CA ALA A 29 -27.53 -13.25 36.08
C ALA A 29 -27.38 -12.22 37.21
N ALA A 30 -27.68 -10.94 36.96
CA ALA A 30 -27.47 -9.84 37.90
C ALA A 30 -28.72 -9.56 38.73
N ASN A 31 -28.85 -10.16 39.92
CA ASN A 31 -29.79 -9.75 40.92
C ASN A 31 -29.38 -8.36 41.51
N GLY A 32 -30.02 -7.29 40.97
CA GLY A 32 -30.06 -5.97 41.56
C GLY A 32 -28.76 -5.12 41.58
N PHE A 33 -27.83 -5.39 42.46
CA PHE A 33 -26.65 -4.56 42.68
C PHE A 33 -25.61 -4.60 41.53
N GLY A 34 -25.47 -5.73 40.84
CA GLY A 34 -24.56 -5.85 39.70
C GLY A 34 -24.98 -5.02 38.49
N LEU A 35 -26.27 -4.75 38.33
CA LEU A 35 -26.83 -3.93 37.26
C LEU A 35 -26.53 -2.44 37.48
N VAL A 36 -26.58 -1.95 38.71
CA VAL A 36 -26.25 -0.55 39.05
C VAL A 36 -24.74 -0.30 38.89
N ALA A 37 -23.89 -1.26 39.28
CA ALA A 37 -22.43 -1.15 39.07
C ALA A 37 -22.06 -1.21 37.57
N LEU A 38 -22.75 -2.05 36.80
CA LEU A 38 -22.52 -2.16 35.34
C LEU A 38 -23.03 -0.90 34.62
N GLU A 39 -24.18 -0.34 35.00
CA GLU A 39 -24.68 0.93 34.47
C GLU A 39 -23.76 2.10 34.84
N GLY A 40 -23.14 2.12 36.03
CA GLY A 40 -22.13 3.09 36.43
C GLY A 40 -20.88 3.00 35.58
N LEU A 41 -20.34 1.79 35.35
CA LEU A 41 -19.18 1.56 34.47
C LEU A 41 -19.48 1.86 33.00
N LEU A 42 -20.69 1.61 32.53
CA LEU A 42 -21.12 1.94 31.17
C LEU A 42 -21.39 3.45 31.02
N ALA A 43 -21.82 4.13 32.08
CA ALA A 43 -21.98 5.59 32.10
C ALA A 43 -20.63 6.32 32.10
N GLU A 44 -19.62 5.82 32.84
CA GLU A 44 -18.24 6.33 32.76
C GLU A 44 -17.65 6.14 31.34
N ASN A 45 -17.86 4.99 30.70
CA ASN A 45 -17.46 4.78 29.32
C ASN A 45 -18.24 5.63 28.31
N ARG A 46 -19.51 6.00 28.60
CA ARG A 46 -20.29 6.93 27.77
C ARG A 46 -19.89 8.38 27.95
N ALA A 47 -19.46 8.77 29.17
CA ALA A 47 -18.97 10.11 29.44
C ALA A 47 -17.60 10.41 28.81
N THR A 48 -16.84 9.36 28.50
CA THR A 48 -15.55 9.45 27.77
C THR A 48 -15.66 9.22 26.28
N ALA A 49 -16.83 8.89 25.74
CA ALA A 49 -17.09 8.85 24.31
C ALA A 49 -17.16 10.30 23.78
N ALA A 50 -16.01 10.90 23.53
CA ALA A 50 -15.90 12.12 22.73
C ALA A 50 -16.56 11.88 21.36
N PRO A 51 -17.16 12.92 20.73
CA PRO A 51 -17.75 12.78 19.40
C PRO A 51 -16.76 12.13 18.44
N ALA A 52 -17.22 11.30 17.52
CA ALA A 52 -16.44 10.49 16.57
C ALA A 52 -15.42 11.28 15.70
N GLU A 53 -15.38 12.59 15.79
CA GLU A 53 -14.37 13.48 15.20
C GLU A 53 -13.02 13.49 15.91
N ALA A 54 -12.89 12.88 17.11
CA ALA A 54 -11.71 13.00 17.97
C ALA A 54 -10.70 11.84 17.84
N PHE A 55 -10.97 10.81 17.04
CA PHE A 55 -10.00 9.72 16.81
C PHE A 55 -9.06 10.02 15.63
N ARG A 56 -8.42 11.18 15.61
CA ARG A 56 -7.08 11.25 15.06
C ARG A 56 -6.17 10.61 16.10
N HIS A 57 -5.71 9.41 15.83
CA HIS A 57 -4.59 8.89 16.60
C HIS A 57 -3.43 9.88 16.39
N LEU A 58 -3.03 10.54 17.46
CA LEU A 58 -1.81 11.32 17.41
C LEU A 58 -0.66 10.34 17.15
N PRO A 59 0.35 10.73 16.37
CA PRO A 59 1.52 9.90 16.22
C PRO A 59 2.10 9.56 17.59
N HIS A 60 2.62 8.35 17.74
CA HIS A 60 3.19 7.88 19.00
C HIS A 60 4.47 8.63 19.37
N PHE A 61 5.14 9.18 18.37
CA PHE A 61 6.34 10.03 18.47
C PHE A 61 6.43 10.96 17.26
N ALA A 62 7.36 11.90 17.25
CA ALA A 62 7.51 12.87 16.18
C ALA A 62 7.75 12.17 14.81
N PRO A 63 6.84 12.33 13.83
CA PRO A 63 6.99 11.73 12.51
C PRO A 63 8.11 12.40 11.74
N ARG A 64 8.82 11.62 10.91
CA ARG A 64 9.72 12.12 9.87
C ARG A 64 9.02 12.19 8.52
N ALA A 65 8.16 11.24 8.24
CA ALA A 65 7.29 11.21 7.07
C ALA A 65 5.90 11.74 7.40
N LYS A 66 5.40 12.69 6.63
CA LYS A 66 3.99 13.07 6.61
C LYS A 66 3.21 12.24 5.60
N ASN A 67 3.85 11.92 4.48
CA ASN A 67 3.23 11.27 3.33
C ASN A 67 4.09 10.10 2.84
N VAL A 68 3.44 9.15 2.17
CA VAL A 68 4.10 8.03 1.47
C VAL A 68 3.64 8.02 0.01
N ILE A 69 4.59 7.88 -0.91
CA ILE A 69 4.33 7.54 -2.30
C ILE A 69 4.95 6.17 -2.55
N PHE A 70 4.12 5.18 -2.83
CA PHE A 70 4.54 3.83 -3.13
C PHE A 70 4.51 3.57 -4.64
N CYS A 71 5.66 3.48 -5.27
CA CYS A 71 5.83 3.03 -6.65
C CYS A 71 5.85 1.51 -6.66
N PHE A 72 4.69 0.88 -6.83
CA PHE A 72 4.57 -0.57 -6.81
C PHE A 72 4.96 -1.19 -8.16
N MET A 73 5.95 -2.08 -8.12
CA MET A 73 6.55 -2.78 -9.27
C MET A 73 6.06 -4.22 -9.32
N ASP A 74 4.79 -4.43 -9.69
CA ASP A 74 4.16 -5.74 -9.70
C ASP A 74 4.81 -6.71 -10.69
N GLY A 75 4.97 -7.95 -10.26
CA GLY A 75 5.55 -9.01 -11.07
C GLY A 75 7.02 -9.33 -10.74
N GLY A 76 7.61 -8.69 -9.74
CA GLY A 76 8.93 -9.06 -9.21
C GLY A 76 10.10 -8.61 -10.08
N VAL A 77 10.58 -7.38 -9.87
CA VAL A 77 11.77 -6.86 -10.55
C VAL A 77 13.00 -7.68 -10.19
N SER A 78 13.80 -8.02 -11.19
CA SER A 78 15.06 -8.75 -10.98
C SER A 78 16.09 -7.91 -10.24
N HIS A 79 16.43 -8.30 -9.00
CA HIS A 79 17.42 -7.62 -8.17
C HIS A 79 18.82 -7.70 -8.80
N VAL A 80 19.21 -8.86 -9.35
CA VAL A 80 20.53 -9.06 -9.97
C VAL A 80 20.69 -8.29 -11.29
N ASP A 81 19.61 -7.76 -11.83
CA ASP A 81 19.58 -6.96 -13.07
C ASP A 81 19.36 -5.47 -12.81
N SER A 82 19.11 -5.06 -11.55
CA SER A 82 18.77 -3.68 -11.19
C SER A 82 19.72 -3.02 -10.21
N PHE A 83 19.72 -3.42 -8.93
CA PHE A 83 20.47 -2.76 -7.87
C PHE A 83 21.42 -3.66 -7.10
N ASP A 84 21.49 -4.97 -7.42
CA ASP A 84 22.33 -5.95 -6.73
C ASP A 84 23.25 -6.71 -7.71
N PRO A 85 24.34 -6.07 -8.19
CA PRO A 85 25.25 -6.66 -9.18
C PRO A 85 25.94 -7.92 -8.64
N LYS A 86 26.03 -8.95 -9.48
CA LYS A 86 26.66 -10.25 -9.17
C LYS A 86 27.72 -10.62 -10.18
N PRO A 87 28.97 -10.15 -10.02
CA PRO A 87 30.06 -10.49 -10.95
C PRO A 87 30.30 -11.99 -11.12
N LYS A 88 29.96 -12.79 -10.09
CA LYS A 88 30.06 -14.25 -10.16
C LYS A 88 29.18 -14.87 -11.23
N LEU A 89 28.06 -14.24 -11.57
CA LEU A 89 27.20 -14.69 -12.66
C LEU A 89 27.84 -14.51 -14.03
N ASP A 90 28.77 -13.54 -14.20
CA ASP A 90 29.52 -13.37 -15.45
C ASP A 90 30.43 -14.57 -15.71
N GLU A 91 31.05 -15.13 -14.64
CA GLU A 91 31.91 -16.32 -14.73
C GLU A 91 31.12 -17.62 -15.00
N LEU A 92 29.86 -17.66 -14.55
CA LEU A 92 29.00 -18.83 -14.64
C LEU A 92 28.05 -18.79 -15.83
N ASP A 93 27.98 -17.70 -16.56
CA ASP A 93 27.03 -17.49 -17.66
C ASP A 93 26.96 -18.68 -18.60
N ALA A 94 25.74 -19.09 -18.93
CA ALA A 94 25.41 -20.26 -19.78
C ALA A 94 25.88 -21.63 -19.24
N LYS A 95 26.50 -21.70 -18.05
CA LYS A 95 26.81 -23.01 -17.45
C LYS A 95 25.53 -23.64 -16.88
N PRO A 96 25.40 -24.99 -16.94
CA PRO A 96 24.24 -25.65 -16.38
C PRO A 96 24.01 -25.30 -14.91
N PHE A 97 22.75 -25.02 -14.54
CA PHE A 97 22.34 -24.87 -13.17
C PHE A 97 22.02 -26.25 -12.56
N THR A 98 22.79 -26.67 -11.56
CA THR A 98 22.71 -28.02 -10.96
C THR A 98 22.41 -28.00 -9.46
N GLU A 99 22.16 -26.79 -8.90
CA GLU A 99 22.06 -26.60 -7.45
C GLU A 99 20.65 -26.81 -6.87
N SER A 100 19.64 -27.07 -7.70
CA SER A 100 18.30 -27.37 -7.19
C SER A 100 18.28 -28.74 -6.51
N LYS A 101 17.68 -28.78 -5.33
CA LYS A 101 17.40 -30.04 -4.60
C LYS A 101 16.43 -30.96 -5.35
N ASN A 102 15.70 -30.42 -6.33
CA ASN A 102 14.82 -31.16 -7.21
C ASN A 102 15.51 -31.35 -8.58
N PRO A 103 16.00 -32.55 -8.93
CA PRO A 103 16.69 -32.80 -10.21
C PRO A 103 15.83 -32.48 -11.44
N THR A 104 14.51 -32.65 -11.36
CA THR A 104 13.59 -32.33 -12.47
C THR A 104 13.47 -30.82 -12.67
N ALA A 105 13.70 -30.02 -11.64
CA ALA A 105 13.72 -28.54 -11.72
C ALA A 105 15.05 -28.03 -12.32
N ASN A 106 16.11 -28.80 -12.34
CA ASN A 106 17.37 -28.41 -12.96
C ASN A 106 17.28 -28.45 -14.51
N GLY A 107 16.48 -29.27 -15.10
CA GLY A 107 16.16 -29.37 -16.56
C GLY A 107 17.18 -28.65 -17.47
N ASN A 108 16.73 -27.81 -18.36
CA ASN A 108 17.57 -26.98 -19.25
C ASN A 108 17.91 -25.60 -18.65
N ARG A 109 17.95 -25.45 -17.33
CA ARG A 109 18.29 -24.21 -16.68
C ARG A 109 19.80 -23.95 -16.71
N GLN A 110 20.14 -22.69 -16.89
CA GLN A 110 21.54 -22.22 -16.92
C GLN A 110 21.68 -21.00 -16.02
N TRP A 111 22.84 -20.79 -15.46
CA TRP A 111 23.18 -19.51 -14.86
C TRP A 111 23.04 -18.42 -15.91
N LEU A 112 22.52 -17.26 -15.52
CA LEU A 112 22.22 -16.18 -16.42
C LEU A 112 22.79 -14.88 -15.84
N LYS A 113 23.84 -14.35 -16.48
CA LYS A 113 24.37 -13.03 -16.13
C LYS A 113 23.37 -11.94 -16.45
N SER A 114 23.56 -10.77 -15.86
CA SER A 114 22.78 -9.58 -16.21
C SER A 114 23.11 -9.14 -17.65
N PRO A 115 22.12 -8.90 -18.50
CA PRO A 115 22.34 -8.35 -19.83
C PRO A 115 22.66 -6.84 -19.80
N TRP A 116 22.69 -6.20 -18.62
CA TRP A 116 22.97 -4.79 -18.45
C TRP A 116 24.25 -4.56 -17.65
N ALA A 117 25.00 -3.51 -18.05
CA ALA A 117 26.18 -3.10 -17.33
C ALA A 117 25.82 -2.32 -16.06
N PHE A 118 26.59 -2.49 -15.00
CA PHE A 118 26.52 -1.71 -13.79
C PHE A 118 27.58 -0.62 -13.78
N LYS A 119 27.21 0.57 -13.27
CA LYS A 119 28.10 1.70 -13.10
C LYS A 119 27.92 2.30 -11.71
N GLN A 120 28.95 2.95 -11.21
CA GLN A 120 28.89 3.74 -10.00
C GLN A 120 28.22 5.09 -10.25
N TYR A 121 27.32 5.48 -9.34
CA TYR A 121 26.60 6.74 -9.39
C TYR A 121 26.66 7.45 -8.02
N GLY A 122 26.51 8.78 -8.09
CA GLY A 122 26.53 9.64 -6.91
C GLY A 122 27.87 9.69 -6.19
N GLN A 123 27.90 10.39 -5.08
CA GLN A 123 29.05 10.45 -4.17
C GLN A 123 29.20 9.14 -3.37
N SER A 124 28.06 8.45 -3.15
CA SER A 124 28.02 7.13 -2.50
C SER A 124 28.72 6.04 -3.29
N GLY A 125 28.93 6.23 -4.61
CA GLY A 125 29.49 5.21 -5.48
C GLY A 125 28.57 4.00 -5.67
N MET A 126 27.26 4.15 -5.46
CA MET A 126 26.28 3.07 -5.56
C MET A 126 26.28 2.48 -6.97
N LEU A 127 26.43 1.15 -7.05
CA LEU A 127 26.34 0.43 -8.33
C LEU A 127 24.87 0.26 -8.71
N VAL A 128 24.50 0.84 -9.86
CA VAL A 128 23.15 0.72 -10.44
C VAL A 128 23.27 0.25 -11.88
N SER A 129 22.36 -0.59 -12.30
CA SER A 129 22.25 -1.11 -13.66
C SER A 129 21.94 -0.01 -14.67
N SER A 130 22.47 -0.13 -15.86
CA SER A 130 22.11 0.72 -17.01
C SER A 130 20.63 0.60 -17.43
N LEU A 131 19.90 -0.29 -16.81
CA LEU A 131 18.45 -0.44 -16.96
C LEU A 131 17.70 0.78 -16.41
N PHE A 132 18.20 1.41 -15.31
CA PHE A 132 17.58 2.54 -14.63
C PHE A 132 18.48 3.80 -14.63
N PRO A 133 18.80 4.36 -15.80
CA PRO A 133 19.78 5.46 -15.89
C PRO A 133 19.33 6.76 -15.20
N ARG A 134 18.02 7.03 -15.09
CA ARG A 134 17.51 8.25 -14.47
C ARG A 134 17.38 8.12 -12.96
N ILE A 135 16.91 6.99 -12.45
CA ILE A 135 16.89 6.69 -11.01
C ILE A 135 18.31 6.65 -10.48
N ALA A 136 19.27 6.11 -11.25
CA ALA A 136 20.67 6.07 -10.88
C ALA A 136 21.27 7.48 -10.62
N GLU A 137 20.80 8.51 -11.31
CA GLU A 137 21.22 9.90 -11.06
C GLU A 137 20.73 10.43 -9.69
N CYS A 138 19.80 9.71 -9.02
CA CYS A 138 19.32 9.99 -7.67
C CYS A 138 19.95 9.05 -6.62
N ALA A 139 21.02 8.34 -6.92
CA ALA A 139 21.62 7.31 -6.07
C ALA A 139 21.93 7.79 -4.64
N ASP A 140 22.35 9.04 -4.47
CA ASP A 140 22.66 9.62 -3.16
C ASP A 140 21.39 9.93 -2.32
N ASP A 141 20.21 9.83 -2.91
CA ASP A 141 18.93 9.99 -2.23
C ASP A 141 18.31 8.64 -1.81
N LEU A 142 18.85 7.51 -2.31
CA LEU A 142 18.28 6.18 -2.12
C LEU A 142 18.92 5.44 -0.94
N ALA A 143 18.10 4.79 -0.10
CA ALA A 143 18.54 3.70 0.76
C ALA A 143 18.08 2.38 0.14
N VAL A 144 19.03 1.61 -0.38
CA VAL A 144 18.78 0.36 -1.10
C VAL A 144 18.94 -0.82 -0.15
N ILE A 145 17.87 -1.58 0.06
CA ILE A 145 17.84 -2.79 0.88
C ILE A 145 17.98 -3.98 -0.08
N ARG A 146 19.15 -4.63 -0.07
CA ARG A 146 19.44 -5.77 -0.95
C ARG A 146 19.09 -7.13 -0.36
N SER A 147 18.76 -7.15 0.92
CA SER A 147 18.54 -8.37 1.71
C SER A 147 17.07 -8.64 1.99
N MET A 148 16.17 -8.13 1.17
CA MET A 148 14.75 -8.43 1.33
C MET A 148 14.48 -9.92 1.14
N LYS A 149 13.58 -10.45 1.97
CA LYS A 149 13.10 -11.83 1.90
C LYS A 149 11.58 -11.86 1.99
N ALA A 150 10.94 -12.61 1.08
CA ALA A 150 9.52 -12.93 1.11
C ALA A 150 9.29 -14.42 1.42
N ASP A 151 8.03 -14.80 1.66
CA ASP A 151 7.70 -16.15 2.12
C ASP A 151 7.52 -17.15 0.96
N LEU A 152 6.91 -16.73 -0.13
CA LEU A 152 6.44 -17.61 -1.18
C LEU A 152 6.69 -17.04 -2.59
N PRO A 153 7.03 -17.90 -3.58
CA PRO A 153 7.24 -17.50 -4.97
C PRO A 153 5.93 -17.48 -5.78
N ILE A 154 4.87 -16.91 -5.25
CA ILE A 154 3.53 -16.87 -5.87
C ILE A 154 3.04 -15.43 -5.85
N HIS A 155 2.74 -14.84 -7.01
CA HIS A 155 2.34 -13.43 -7.12
C HIS A 155 1.18 -13.05 -6.22
N SER A 156 0.07 -13.78 -6.26
CA SER A 156 -1.12 -13.41 -5.48
C SER A 156 -0.88 -13.33 -3.98
N THR A 157 -0.13 -14.28 -3.42
CA THR A 157 0.21 -14.28 -1.99
C THR A 157 1.35 -13.32 -1.67
N GLY A 158 2.33 -13.17 -2.57
CA GLY A 158 3.45 -12.23 -2.42
C GLY A 158 2.98 -10.78 -2.44
N VAL A 159 2.09 -10.44 -3.38
CA VAL A 159 1.50 -9.09 -3.46
C VAL A 159 0.65 -8.78 -2.23
N LEU A 160 -0.21 -9.73 -1.80
CA LEU A 160 -0.96 -9.58 -0.54
C LEU A 160 -0.01 -9.38 0.65
N ARG A 161 1.08 -10.16 0.73
CA ARG A 161 2.07 -10.04 1.79
C ARG A 161 2.73 -8.67 1.82
N LEU A 162 3.14 -8.15 0.66
CA LEU A 162 3.75 -6.83 0.53
C LEU A 162 2.79 -5.72 0.96
N HIS A 163 1.50 -5.85 0.64
CA HIS A 163 0.52 -4.81 0.95
C HIS A 163 -0.06 -4.93 2.36
N THR A 164 -0.30 -6.14 2.85
CA THR A 164 -1.10 -6.36 4.08
C THR A 164 -0.33 -7.01 5.22
N GLY A 165 0.93 -7.42 5.01
CA GLY A 165 1.68 -8.22 5.97
C GLY A 165 1.18 -9.66 6.13
N SER A 166 0.25 -10.11 5.26
CA SER A 166 -0.35 -11.45 5.33
C SER A 166 -0.42 -12.10 3.96
N ASN A 167 -0.20 -13.40 3.92
CA ASN A 167 -0.39 -14.18 2.69
C ASN A 167 -1.86 -14.46 2.37
N ASN A 168 -2.77 -14.10 3.28
CA ASN A 168 -4.20 -14.34 3.16
C ASN A 168 -4.98 -13.03 3.07
N ALA A 169 -6.06 -13.04 2.30
CA ALA A 169 -7.03 -11.95 2.22
C ALA A 169 -7.70 -11.63 3.57
N GLY A 170 -8.34 -10.46 3.66
CA GLY A 170 -9.08 -10.02 4.84
C GLY A 170 -8.26 -9.24 5.88
N ARG A 171 -7.00 -8.94 5.59
CA ARG A 171 -6.15 -8.06 6.42
C ARG A 171 -6.09 -6.65 5.83
N PRO A 172 -6.05 -5.60 6.67
CA PRO A 172 -5.90 -4.24 6.18
C PRO A 172 -4.54 -4.03 5.53
N SER A 173 -4.52 -3.25 4.46
CA SER A 173 -3.29 -2.86 3.76
C SER A 173 -2.47 -1.84 4.56
N LEU A 174 -1.17 -1.71 4.21
CA LEU A 174 -0.27 -0.70 4.79
C LEU A 174 -0.85 0.72 4.68
N GLY A 175 -1.43 1.08 3.51
CA GLY A 175 -2.09 2.37 3.32
C GLY A 175 -3.31 2.55 4.22
N SER A 176 -4.12 1.50 4.41
CA SER A 176 -5.24 1.51 5.35
C SER A 176 -4.80 1.65 6.81
N TRP A 177 -3.71 1.01 7.21
CA TRP A 177 -3.13 1.18 8.55
C TRP A 177 -2.54 2.58 8.77
N ALA A 178 -1.89 3.15 7.75
CA ALA A 178 -1.37 4.52 7.82
C ALA A 178 -2.51 5.54 7.95
N GLU A 179 -3.59 5.35 7.19
CA GLU A 179 -4.78 6.20 7.26
C GLU A 179 -5.53 6.02 8.58
N TYR A 180 -5.68 4.78 9.09
CA TYR A 180 -6.26 4.49 10.40
C TYR A 180 -5.44 5.16 11.52
N GLY A 181 -4.12 5.07 11.48
CA GLY A 181 -3.23 5.61 12.51
C GLY A 181 -3.15 7.14 12.54
N LEU A 182 -3.24 7.82 11.39
CA LEU A 182 -2.96 9.26 11.29
C LEU A 182 -4.08 10.06 10.63
N GLY A 183 -4.96 9.43 9.85
CA GLY A 183 -5.93 10.10 9.00
C GLY A 183 -5.28 10.90 7.86
N SER A 184 -6.11 11.60 7.09
CA SER A 184 -5.68 12.56 6.08
C SER A 184 -5.42 13.93 6.72
N GLU A 185 -4.42 14.66 6.25
CA GLU A 185 -4.25 16.07 6.62
C GLU A 185 -5.26 16.97 5.91
N ASN A 186 -5.78 16.53 4.80
CA ASN A 186 -6.82 17.21 4.04
C ASN A 186 -8.18 16.52 4.23
N ARG A 187 -9.12 17.24 4.84
CA ARG A 187 -10.49 16.74 5.09
C ARG A 187 -11.32 16.51 3.83
N ASN A 188 -10.87 17.01 2.68
CA ASN A 188 -11.57 16.93 1.40
C ASN A 188 -11.00 15.88 0.44
N LEU A 189 -9.97 15.14 0.89
CA LEU A 189 -9.35 14.04 0.14
C LEU A 189 -9.23 12.80 1.01
N PRO A 190 -9.41 11.59 0.43
CA PRO A 190 -9.11 10.35 1.13
C PRO A 190 -7.67 10.32 1.61
N GLY A 191 -7.42 9.68 2.74
CA GLY A 191 -6.06 9.52 3.25
C GLY A 191 -5.26 8.46 2.49
N PHE A 192 -5.94 7.52 1.82
CA PHE A 192 -5.31 6.49 1.01
C PHE A 192 -5.87 6.47 -0.42
N ILE A 193 -5.02 6.72 -1.41
CA ILE A 193 -5.37 6.76 -2.83
C ILE A 193 -4.47 5.81 -3.62
N VAL A 194 -5.07 5.06 -4.54
CA VAL A 194 -4.36 4.22 -5.52
C VAL A 194 -4.55 4.77 -6.92
N LEU A 195 -3.46 5.14 -7.57
CA LEU A 195 -3.40 5.59 -8.95
C LEU A 195 -3.23 4.35 -9.85
N SER A 196 -4.35 3.88 -10.41
CA SER A 196 -4.44 2.62 -11.15
C SER A 196 -4.46 2.83 -12.65
N PHE A 197 -3.86 1.88 -13.38
CA PHE A 197 -3.96 1.79 -14.84
C PHE A 197 -5.15 0.95 -15.32
N GLY A 198 -6.14 0.71 -14.45
CA GLY A 198 -7.32 -0.09 -14.77
C GLY A 198 -7.09 -1.60 -14.68
N VAL A 199 -5.88 -2.03 -14.37
CA VAL A 199 -5.54 -3.43 -14.08
C VAL A 199 -5.37 -3.58 -12.57
N VAL A 200 -6.04 -4.57 -12.00
CA VAL A 200 -5.89 -4.93 -10.60
C VAL A 200 -4.73 -5.91 -10.47
N PRO A 201 -3.71 -5.63 -9.67
CA PRO A 201 -2.59 -6.55 -9.45
C PRO A 201 -3.03 -7.91 -8.91
N CYS A 202 -2.16 -8.91 -9.04
CA CYS A 202 -2.35 -10.21 -8.39
C CYS A 202 -2.64 -10.03 -6.89
N GLY A 203 -3.56 -10.83 -6.32
CA GLY A 203 -4.08 -10.61 -4.97
C GLY A 203 -5.42 -9.85 -4.96
N GLY A 204 -5.77 -9.20 -6.09
CA GLY A 204 -7.06 -8.54 -6.26
C GLY A 204 -7.19 -7.23 -5.50
N LEU A 205 -8.42 -6.77 -5.32
CA LEU A 205 -8.73 -5.54 -4.57
C LEU A 205 -8.39 -5.65 -3.07
N GLU A 206 -8.16 -6.87 -2.58
CA GLU A 206 -7.70 -7.13 -1.20
C GLU A 206 -6.37 -6.45 -0.87
N ASN A 207 -5.52 -6.20 -1.88
CA ASN A 207 -4.28 -5.44 -1.71
C ASN A 207 -4.52 -4.02 -1.19
N PHE A 208 -5.69 -3.45 -1.44
CA PHE A 208 -6.05 -2.07 -1.14
C PHE A 208 -7.18 -1.98 -0.10
N SER A 209 -7.56 -3.12 0.46
CA SER A 209 -8.71 -3.28 1.34
C SER A 209 -8.44 -2.72 2.75
N ASN A 210 -9.52 -2.25 3.39
CA ASN A 210 -9.53 -1.96 4.82
C ASN A 210 -9.53 -3.22 5.69
N GLY A 211 -9.74 -4.42 5.12
CA GLY A 211 -9.87 -5.66 5.86
C GLY A 211 -10.89 -5.56 7.00
N PHE A 212 -10.43 -5.75 8.22
CA PHE A 212 -11.29 -5.62 9.42
C PHE A 212 -11.34 -4.19 10.02
N LEU A 213 -10.58 -3.22 9.48
CA LEU A 213 -10.72 -1.82 9.86
C LEU A 213 -12.03 -1.24 9.31
N PRO A 214 -12.55 -0.13 9.87
CA PRO A 214 -13.70 0.55 9.30
C PRO A 214 -13.51 0.87 7.81
N ALA A 215 -14.58 0.74 7.01
CA ALA A 215 -14.52 0.90 5.56
C ALA A 215 -14.12 2.31 5.09
N SER A 216 -14.14 3.29 5.98
CA SER A 216 -13.62 4.64 5.72
C SER A 216 -12.11 4.69 5.47
N HIS A 217 -11.35 3.63 5.86
CA HIS A 217 -9.90 3.53 5.68
C HIS A 217 -9.50 2.74 4.43
N GLN A 218 -10.46 2.33 3.59
CA GLN A 218 -10.21 1.66 2.33
C GLN A 218 -9.61 2.63 1.30
N ALA A 219 -8.75 2.12 0.40
CA ALA A 219 -8.25 2.93 -0.70
C ALA A 219 -9.35 3.46 -1.61
N THR A 220 -9.17 4.69 -2.07
CA THR A 220 -9.95 5.23 -3.19
C THR A 220 -9.11 5.10 -4.46
N MET A 221 -9.65 4.39 -5.47
CA MET A 221 -8.94 4.16 -6.72
C MET A 221 -9.21 5.26 -7.73
N PHE A 222 -8.14 5.80 -8.32
CA PHE A 222 -8.17 6.79 -9.40
C PHE A 222 -7.60 6.16 -10.67
N ASN A 223 -8.35 6.23 -11.75
CA ASN A 223 -7.90 5.70 -13.04
C ASN A 223 -6.86 6.61 -13.70
N ALA A 224 -5.87 6.00 -14.37
CA ALA A 224 -4.83 6.73 -15.09
C ALA A 224 -5.36 7.43 -16.32
N ASP A 225 -6.27 6.77 -17.02
CA ASP A 225 -6.85 7.24 -18.29
C ASP A 225 -8.35 7.51 -18.15
N GLY A 226 -8.89 8.38 -19.00
CA GLY A 226 -10.30 8.74 -19.02
C GLY A 226 -10.73 9.56 -17.79
N ILE A 227 -11.89 9.21 -17.22
CA ILE A 227 -12.43 9.85 -16.01
C ILE A 227 -11.73 9.27 -14.80
N PRO A 228 -10.95 10.07 -14.03
CA PRO A 228 -10.18 9.55 -12.90
C PRO A 228 -11.03 8.86 -11.83
N ILE A 229 -12.21 9.41 -11.56
CA ILE A 229 -13.18 8.87 -10.61
C ILE A 229 -14.57 9.05 -11.20
N GLU A 230 -15.36 7.98 -11.21
CA GLU A 230 -16.76 8.07 -11.63
C GLU A 230 -17.56 8.98 -10.68
N ASN A 231 -18.53 9.68 -11.22
CA ASN A 231 -19.42 10.59 -10.48
C ASN A 231 -18.70 11.74 -9.73
N ILE A 232 -17.46 12.07 -10.10
CA ILE A 232 -16.73 13.21 -9.52
C ILE A 232 -17.37 14.55 -9.91
N GLN A 233 -18.12 14.60 -10.99
CA GLN A 233 -18.90 15.79 -11.35
C GLN A 233 -20.31 15.67 -10.78
N PRO A 234 -20.85 16.76 -10.16
CA PRO A 234 -22.21 16.76 -9.66
C PRO A 234 -23.23 16.47 -10.76
N GLY A 235 -24.19 15.60 -10.48
CA GLY A 235 -25.32 15.37 -11.38
C GLY A 235 -26.29 16.56 -11.45
N ASP A 236 -26.38 17.34 -10.39
CA ASP A 236 -27.19 18.56 -10.30
C ASP A 236 -26.37 19.78 -10.77
N LYS A 237 -26.92 20.55 -11.70
CA LYS A 237 -26.28 21.80 -12.16
C LYS A 237 -26.27 22.91 -11.09
N ASP A 238 -27.25 22.91 -10.18
CA ASP A 238 -27.31 23.83 -9.04
C ASP A 238 -26.80 23.12 -7.79
N ARG A 239 -25.64 23.57 -7.31
CA ARG A 239 -24.98 23.05 -6.12
C ARG A 239 -25.86 23.11 -4.86
N ARG A 240 -26.75 24.11 -4.74
CA ARG A 240 -27.67 24.23 -3.61
C ARG A 240 -28.68 23.10 -3.55
N ILE A 241 -29.13 22.60 -4.72
CA ILE A 241 -30.02 21.44 -4.79
C ILE A 241 -29.29 20.20 -4.27
N GLN A 242 -28.04 19.98 -4.69
CA GLN A 242 -27.22 18.87 -4.22
C GLN A 242 -26.97 18.97 -2.70
N GLU A 243 -26.60 20.14 -2.19
CA GLU A 243 -26.38 20.37 -0.76
C GLU A 243 -27.65 20.08 0.06
N THR A 244 -28.83 20.50 -0.42
CA THR A 244 -30.10 20.22 0.25
C THR A 244 -30.43 18.72 0.25
N LYS A 245 -30.21 18.02 -0.86
CA LYS A 245 -30.40 16.56 -0.93
C LYS A 245 -29.47 15.82 0.03
N LEU A 246 -28.21 16.21 0.05
CA LEU A 246 -27.21 15.60 0.94
C LEU A 246 -27.51 15.85 2.42
N ALA A 247 -27.92 17.07 2.78
CA ALA A 247 -28.33 17.39 4.14
C ALA A 247 -29.51 16.50 4.60
N LEU A 248 -30.54 16.33 3.74
CA LEU A 248 -31.66 15.46 4.02
C LEU A 248 -31.25 13.99 4.20
N LEU A 249 -30.41 13.48 3.28
CA LEU A 249 -29.88 12.10 3.39
C LEU A 249 -29.08 11.90 4.67
N LEU A 250 -28.21 12.85 5.02
CA LEU A 250 -27.39 12.79 6.21
C LEU A 250 -28.23 12.77 7.50
N ASP A 251 -29.33 13.52 7.56
CA ASP A 251 -30.24 13.51 8.69
C ASP A 251 -30.95 12.16 8.82
N GLN A 252 -31.37 11.54 7.69
CA GLN A 252 -31.96 10.21 7.68
C GLN A 252 -30.94 9.14 8.09
N ASP A 253 -29.73 9.20 7.56
CA ASP A 253 -28.67 8.24 7.86
C ASP A 253 -28.24 8.31 9.33
N LYS A 254 -28.13 9.52 9.90
CA LYS A 254 -27.85 9.71 11.33
C LYS A 254 -28.99 9.20 12.23
N ALA A 255 -30.25 9.33 11.79
CA ALA A 255 -31.37 8.74 12.51
C ALA A 255 -31.29 7.20 12.47
N PHE A 256 -31.04 6.64 11.30
CA PHE A 256 -30.88 5.19 11.11
C PHE A 256 -29.68 4.62 11.91
N ALA A 257 -28.53 5.29 11.90
CA ALA A 257 -27.37 4.90 12.69
C ALA A 257 -27.67 4.84 14.20
N ARG A 258 -28.44 5.83 14.72
CA ARG A 258 -28.87 5.84 16.11
C ARG A 258 -29.79 4.68 16.46
N ASP A 259 -30.73 4.35 15.57
CA ASP A 259 -31.67 3.23 15.76
C ASP A 259 -30.97 1.87 15.76
N LEU A 260 -29.88 1.73 15.01
CA LEU A 260 -29.02 0.53 14.97
C LEU A 260 -28.00 0.47 16.11
N GLY A 261 -27.88 1.51 16.94
CA GLY A 261 -26.92 1.55 18.05
C GLY A 261 -25.49 1.87 17.64
N ASN A 262 -25.30 2.73 16.64
CA ASN A 262 -24.03 3.16 16.08
C ASN A 262 -23.23 1.98 15.50
N ASP A 263 -23.74 1.37 14.46
CA ASP A 263 -23.07 0.33 13.69
C ASP A 263 -21.93 0.95 12.84
N ASP A 264 -20.72 0.44 12.99
CA ASP A 264 -19.51 0.95 12.31
C ASP A 264 -19.64 0.93 10.77
N ALA A 265 -20.39 -0.02 10.20
CA ALA A 265 -20.61 -0.11 8.76
C ALA A 265 -21.48 1.05 8.25
N VAL A 266 -22.52 1.42 8.99
CA VAL A 266 -23.40 2.55 8.67
C VAL A 266 -22.64 3.87 8.81
N GLU A 267 -21.88 4.05 9.87
CA GLU A 267 -21.04 5.25 10.05
C GLU A 267 -20.00 5.39 8.95
N SER A 268 -19.39 4.27 8.55
CA SER A 268 -18.40 4.28 7.44
C SER A 268 -19.06 4.63 6.11
N ALA A 269 -20.26 4.15 5.83
CA ALA A 269 -21.03 4.51 4.64
C ALA A 269 -21.32 6.02 4.59
N ILE A 270 -21.78 6.58 5.72
CA ILE A 270 -22.02 8.03 5.86
C ILE A 270 -20.75 8.83 5.55
N ARG A 271 -19.62 8.46 6.17
CA ARG A 271 -18.31 9.13 5.94
C ARG A 271 -17.88 9.03 4.48
N ASN A 272 -18.09 7.91 3.83
CA ASN A 272 -17.75 7.71 2.43
C ASN A 272 -18.59 8.61 1.49
N TYR A 273 -19.89 8.78 1.75
CA TYR A 273 -20.72 9.73 1.01
C TYR A 273 -20.30 11.18 1.21
N GLU A 274 -20.01 11.56 2.45
CA GLU A 274 -19.49 12.91 2.75
C GLU A 274 -18.15 13.15 2.05
N MET A 275 -17.24 12.16 2.06
CA MET A 275 -15.95 12.25 1.37
C MET A 275 -16.15 12.41 -0.13
N ALA A 276 -16.99 11.58 -0.76
CA ALA A 276 -17.28 11.66 -2.19
C ALA A 276 -17.78 13.07 -2.59
N TYR A 277 -18.64 13.67 -1.78
CA TYR A 277 -19.10 15.05 -2.02
C TYR A 277 -17.96 16.08 -1.91
N ARG A 278 -17.12 15.99 -0.87
CA ARG A 278 -15.98 16.91 -0.68
C ARG A 278 -14.97 16.79 -1.82
N MET A 279 -14.74 15.58 -2.30
CA MET A 279 -13.85 15.29 -3.43
C MET A 279 -14.28 15.98 -4.72
N GLN A 280 -15.59 16.16 -4.97
CA GLN A 280 -16.11 16.85 -6.16
C GLN A 280 -15.59 18.29 -6.30
N THR A 281 -15.21 18.90 -5.19
CA THR A 281 -14.68 20.28 -5.19
C THR A 281 -13.18 20.34 -5.45
N LEU A 282 -12.41 19.41 -4.90
CA LEU A 282 -10.95 19.53 -4.85
C LEU A 282 -10.25 18.63 -5.88
N VAL A 283 -10.76 17.41 -6.10
CA VAL A 283 -10.11 16.44 -6.99
C VAL A 283 -9.92 16.96 -8.42
N PRO A 284 -10.90 17.65 -9.06
CA PRO A 284 -10.69 18.20 -10.39
C PRO A 284 -9.47 19.15 -10.46
N ASP A 285 -9.31 20.02 -9.45
CA ASP A 285 -8.18 20.96 -9.40
C ASP A 285 -6.84 20.24 -9.13
N VAL A 286 -6.81 19.24 -8.24
CA VAL A 286 -5.60 18.48 -7.93
C VAL A 286 -5.14 17.64 -9.12
N LEU A 287 -6.06 17.08 -9.89
CA LEU A 287 -5.75 16.25 -11.05
C LEU A 287 -5.54 17.05 -12.35
N ASP A 288 -5.87 18.33 -12.37
CA ASP A 288 -5.62 19.22 -13.52
C ASP A 288 -4.13 19.58 -13.62
N LEU A 289 -3.46 18.97 -14.60
CA LEU A 289 -2.04 19.19 -14.87
C LEU A 289 -1.78 20.37 -15.85
N SER A 290 -2.81 21.04 -16.33
CA SER A 290 -2.68 22.14 -17.32
C SER A 290 -1.92 23.35 -16.75
N ARG A 291 -1.89 23.49 -15.42
CA ARG A 291 -1.17 24.56 -14.72
C ARG A 291 0.29 24.24 -14.43
N GLU A 292 0.74 23.02 -14.67
CA GLU A 292 2.14 22.64 -14.50
C GLU A 292 2.98 23.24 -15.63
N THR A 293 4.19 23.69 -15.27
CA THR A 293 5.09 24.28 -16.26
C THR A 293 5.54 23.22 -17.28
N GLU A 294 5.90 23.64 -18.48
CA GLU A 294 6.45 22.75 -19.50
C GLU A 294 7.71 22.00 -18.97
N ALA A 295 8.55 22.69 -18.19
CA ALA A 295 9.72 22.08 -17.57
C ALA A 295 9.34 20.95 -16.61
N THR A 296 8.30 21.15 -15.77
CA THR A 296 7.77 20.11 -14.88
C THR A 296 7.20 18.95 -15.70
N GLN A 297 6.38 19.23 -16.70
CA GLN A 297 5.81 18.18 -17.55
C GLN A 297 6.89 17.32 -18.22
N LYS A 298 7.96 17.96 -18.75
CA LYS A 298 9.09 17.28 -19.36
C LYS A 298 9.91 16.48 -18.34
N LEU A 299 10.06 16.97 -17.11
CA LEU A 299 10.76 16.27 -16.04
C LEU A 299 10.13 14.88 -15.78
N TYR A 300 8.81 14.80 -15.81
CA TYR A 300 8.06 13.54 -15.65
C TYR A 300 7.87 12.75 -16.94
N GLY A 301 8.34 13.25 -18.10
CA GLY A 301 8.23 12.58 -19.39
C GLY A 301 6.84 12.67 -20.03
N LEU A 302 6.06 13.72 -19.72
CA LEU A 302 4.73 13.91 -20.32
C LEU A 302 4.78 14.24 -21.82
N ASP A 303 5.96 14.67 -22.33
CA ASP A 303 6.24 14.88 -23.75
C ASP A 303 6.65 13.60 -24.49
N SER A 304 6.74 12.46 -23.81
CA SER A 304 7.11 11.19 -24.43
C SER A 304 6.13 10.77 -25.51
N LYS A 305 6.68 10.21 -26.58
CA LYS A 305 5.90 9.58 -27.66
C LYS A 305 5.42 8.17 -27.29
N VAL A 306 5.95 7.57 -26.21
CA VAL A 306 5.55 6.26 -25.69
C VAL A 306 4.37 6.47 -24.74
N PRO A 307 3.15 5.98 -25.08
CA PRO A 307 1.95 6.26 -24.29
C PRO A 307 2.04 5.78 -22.85
N SER A 308 2.59 4.58 -22.60
CA SER A 308 2.73 4.00 -21.25
C SER A 308 3.68 4.82 -20.37
N GLN A 309 4.81 5.27 -20.91
CA GLN A 309 5.74 6.18 -20.23
C GLN A 309 5.07 7.50 -19.86
N ARG A 310 4.37 8.12 -20.83
CA ARG A 310 3.66 9.37 -20.59
C ARG A 310 2.59 9.22 -19.52
N LEU A 311 1.79 8.14 -19.56
CA LEU A 311 0.75 7.87 -18.55
C LEU A 311 1.35 7.64 -17.17
N TYR A 312 2.48 6.92 -17.07
CA TYR A 312 3.16 6.75 -15.79
C TYR A 312 3.69 8.07 -15.25
N GLY A 313 4.23 8.92 -16.12
CA GLY A 313 4.63 10.30 -15.79
C GLY A 313 3.47 11.13 -15.24
N ILE A 314 2.29 11.04 -15.85
CA ILE A 314 1.07 11.69 -15.36
C ILE A 314 0.73 11.21 -13.96
N GLN A 315 0.80 9.90 -13.69
CA GLN A 315 0.49 9.35 -12.37
C GLN A 315 1.51 9.77 -11.30
N CYS A 316 2.79 9.77 -11.62
CA CYS A 316 3.82 10.28 -10.71
C CYS A 316 3.61 11.77 -10.39
N LEU A 317 3.25 12.59 -11.38
CA LEU A 317 2.96 14.00 -11.18
C LEU A 317 1.68 14.22 -10.36
N ARG A 318 0.63 13.40 -10.59
CA ARG A 318 -0.58 13.38 -9.77
C ARG A 318 -0.28 12.98 -8.32
N ALA A 319 0.57 11.97 -8.12
CA ALA A 319 0.99 11.54 -6.77
C ALA A 319 1.66 12.69 -6.01
N ARG A 320 2.57 13.43 -6.64
CA ARG A 320 3.18 14.61 -6.04
C ARG A 320 2.14 15.65 -5.65
N ARG A 321 1.17 15.97 -6.52
CA ARG A 321 0.10 16.93 -6.22
C ARG A 321 -0.83 16.46 -5.10
N LEU A 322 -1.10 15.18 -5.03
CA LEU A 322 -1.91 14.59 -3.95
C LEU A 322 -1.22 14.72 -2.60
N VAL A 323 0.08 14.39 -2.49
CA VAL A 323 0.80 14.57 -1.22
C VAL A 323 0.99 16.06 -0.88
N GLU A 324 1.24 16.92 -1.84
CA GLU A 324 1.26 18.39 -1.67
C GLU A 324 -0.09 18.91 -1.15
N SER A 325 -1.18 18.22 -1.48
CA SER A 325 -2.55 18.50 -1.01
C SER A 325 -2.90 17.80 0.30
N GLY A 326 -1.99 17.08 0.94
CA GLY A 326 -2.15 16.48 2.27
C GLY A 326 -2.69 15.05 2.26
N VAL A 327 -2.65 14.31 1.14
CA VAL A 327 -2.98 12.88 1.09
C VAL A 327 -1.87 12.10 1.79
N ARG A 328 -2.25 11.20 2.71
CA ARG A 328 -1.31 10.45 3.55
C ARG A 328 -0.54 9.37 2.80
N PHE A 329 -1.24 8.57 2.01
CA PHE A 329 -0.66 7.42 1.31
C PHE A 329 -1.15 7.40 -0.14
N VAL A 330 -0.22 7.45 -1.08
CA VAL A 330 -0.50 7.36 -2.51
C VAL A 330 0.28 6.18 -3.08
N GLU A 331 -0.42 5.23 -3.67
CA GLU A 331 0.19 4.13 -4.38
C GLU A 331 0.03 4.32 -5.89
N ILE A 332 1.09 4.02 -6.65
CA ILE A 332 1.10 4.07 -8.11
C ILE A 332 1.34 2.64 -8.59
N THR A 333 0.37 2.03 -9.25
CA THR A 333 0.56 0.72 -9.90
C THR A 333 1.36 0.86 -11.19
N CYS A 334 1.92 -0.24 -11.70
CA CYS A 334 2.60 -0.22 -13.00
C CYS A 334 1.62 -0.11 -14.18
N PRO A 335 2.08 0.42 -15.34
CA PRO A 335 1.35 0.27 -16.60
C PRO A 335 1.14 -1.20 -16.94
N PRO A 336 0.05 -1.56 -17.64
CA PRO A 336 -0.24 -2.96 -17.96
C PRO A 336 0.91 -3.65 -18.70
N GLY A 337 1.37 -4.77 -18.15
CA GLY A 337 2.32 -5.69 -18.77
C GLY A 337 1.64 -6.90 -19.39
N ALA A 338 2.44 -7.89 -19.79
CA ALA A 338 1.93 -9.19 -20.22
C ALA A 338 1.64 -10.07 -18.98
N SER A 339 0.48 -10.70 -18.96
CA SER A 339 0.02 -11.73 -18.00
C SER A 339 -0.09 -11.36 -16.51
N ASN A 340 0.72 -11.92 -15.62
CA ASN A 340 0.49 -11.92 -14.16
C ASN A 340 1.17 -10.79 -13.38
N GLY A 341 1.69 -9.80 -14.07
CA GLY A 341 2.42 -8.66 -13.50
C GLY A 341 3.34 -8.05 -14.55
N THR A 342 3.61 -6.77 -14.42
CA THR A 342 4.39 -6.04 -15.42
C THR A 342 5.82 -6.58 -15.52
N TRP A 343 6.43 -6.95 -14.39
CA TRP A 343 7.83 -7.43 -14.31
C TRP A 343 7.96 -8.96 -14.31
N ASP A 344 6.90 -9.70 -14.68
CA ASP A 344 6.89 -11.18 -14.71
C ASP A 344 7.48 -11.77 -15.99
N GLN A 345 8.80 -11.65 -16.16
CA GLN A 345 9.49 -12.15 -17.37
C GLN A 345 10.11 -13.52 -17.16
N HIS A 346 9.32 -14.58 -17.34
CA HIS A 346 9.81 -15.97 -17.47
C HIS A 346 10.50 -16.25 -18.81
N GLY A 347 10.40 -15.35 -19.76
CA GLY A 347 11.05 -15.30 -21.05
C GLY A 347 11.16 -13.87 -21.56
N ASN A 348 12.02 -13.62 -22.54
CA ASN A 348 12.25 -12.27 -23.08
C ASN A 348 12.60 -11.23 -22.00
N LEU A 349 13.39 -11.63 -21.00
CA LEU A 349 13.76 -10.78 -19.85
C LEU A 349 14.24 -9.40 -20.29
N LYS A 350 15.18 -9.39 -21.26
CA LYS A 350 15.80 -8.14 -21.71
C LYS A 350 14.75 -7.17 -22.27
N ALA A 351 13.97 -7.62 -23.25
CA ALA A 351 12.97 -6.75 -23.89
C ALA A 351 11.87 -6.30 -22.91
N GLY A 352 11.42 -7.20 -22.03
CA GLY A 352 10.39 -6.91 -21.03
C GLY A 352 10.87 -5.90 -19.99
N HIS A 353 12.05 -6.12 -19.40
CA HIS A 353 12.61 -5.21 -18.40
C HIS A 353 12.97 -3.84 -19.01
N GLU A 354 13.53 -3.80 -20.23
CA GLU A 354 13.82 -2.53 -20.93
C GLU A 354 12.55 -1.70 -21.17
N LYS A 355 11.45 -2.36 -21.61
CA LYS A 355 10.17 -1.67 -21.78
C LYS A 355 9.65 -1.11 -20.46
N ASN A 356 9.67 -1.92 -19.41
CA ASN A 356 9.12 -1.52 -18.12
C ASN A 356 9.96 -0.45 -17.43
N ALA A 357 11.28 -0.52 -17.57
CA ALA A 357 12.18 0.51 -17.10
C ALA A 357 12.00 1.82 -17.89
N LEU A 358 11.84 1.75 -19.22
CA LEU A 358 11.52 2.92 -20.03
C LEU A 358 10.25 3.63 -19.55
N ASP A 359 9.23 2.86 -19.18
CA ASP A 359 7.96 3.41 -18.72
C ASP A 359 8.08 4.12 -17.37
N THR A 360 8.95 3.66 -16.46
CA THR A 360 8.95 4.06 -15.04
C THR A 360 10.14 4.93 -14.61
N ASP A 361 11.32 4.72 -15.18
CA ASP A 361 12.60 5.29 -14.71
C ASP A 361 12.61 6.81 -14.68
N GLN A 362 12.24 7.47 -15.80
CA GLN A 362 12.24 8.93 -15.89
C GLN A 362 11.24 9.56 -14.92
N ALA A 363 10.04 9.01 -14.84
CA ALA A 363 8.98 9.58 -14.04
C ALA A 363 9.28 9.48 -12.53
N ILE A 364 9.84 8.35 -12.08
CA ILE A 364 10.24 8.17 -10.67
C ILE A 364 11.42 9.10 -10.32
N ALA A 365 12.43 9.20 -11.16
CA ALA A 365 13.51 10.15 -10.96
C ALA A 365 13.02 11.62 -10.97
N GLY A 366 12.07 11.92 -11.86
CA GLY A 366 11.40 13.22 -11.92
C GLY A 366 10.63 13.53 -10.64
N LEU A 367 9.94 12.53 -10.08
CA LEU A 367 9.23 12.65 -8.80
C LEU A 367 10.19 13.00 -7.65
N ILE A 368 11.30 12.28 -7.49
CA ILE A 368 12.30 12.56 -6.44
C ILE A 368 12.83 14.00 -6.59
N ARG A 369 13.19 14.41 -7.80
CA ARG A 369 13.72 15.74 -8.06
C ARG A 369 12.73 16.87 -7.83
N ASP A 370 11.45 16.67 -8.22
CA ASP A 370 10.39 17.67 -8.03
C ASP A 370 10.04 17.82 -6.55
N LEU A 371 9.95 16.70 -5.81
CA LEU A 371 9.77 16.73 -4.35
C LEU A 371 10.90 17.52 -3.67
N LYS A 372 12.16 17.30 -4.07
CA LYS A 372 13.32 18.07 -3.55
C LYS A 372 13.22 19.55 -3.89
N ALA A 373 12.93 19.87 -5.14
CA ALA A 373 12.84 21.25 -5.61
C ALA A 373 11.72 22.05 -4.90
N ARG A 374 10.68 21.37 -4.44
CA ARG A 374 9.54 21.95 -3.71
C ARG A 374 9.69 21.91 -2.18
N GLY A 375 10.74 21.33 -1.65
CA GLY A 375 10.92 21.15 -0.20
C GLY A 375 9.96 20.12 0.41
N LEU A 376 9.37 19.24 -0.39
CA LEU A 376 8.46 18.18 0.06
C LEU A 376 9.19 16.87 0.36
N PHE A 377 10.43 16.71 -0.11
CA PHE A 377 11.20 15.47 -0.02
C PHE A 377 11.50 15.07 1.44
N GLU A 378 11.79 16.05 2.29
CA GLU A 378 12.12 15.81 3.70
C GLU A 378 10.92 15.28 4.53
N GLU A 379 9.70 15.38 3.99
CA GLU A 379 8.48 14.95 4.65
C GLU A 379 7.70 13.88 3.86
N THR A 380 8.18 13.51 2.67
CA THR A 380 7.56 12.50 1.80
C THR A 380 8.48 11.29 1.65
N LEU A 381 8.00 10.12 2.08
CA LEU A 381 8.67 8.86 1.83
C LEU A 381 8.30 8.34 0.44
N VAL A 382 9.30 8.14 -0.41
CA VAL A 382 9.14 7.44 -1.70
C VAL A 382 9.64 6.01 -1.52
N MET A 383 8.77 5.04 -1.78
CA MET A 383 9.07 3.61 -1.73
C MET A 383 8.97 3.02 -3.13
N TRP A 384 9.94 2.19 -3.51
CA TRP A 384 9.94 1.39 -4.72
C TRP A 384 10.12 -0.08 -4.33
N ALA A 385 9.16 -0.91 -4.63
CA ALA A 385 9.18 -2.32 -4.26
C ALA A 385 8.29 -3.17 -5.17
N GLY A 386 8.69 -4.42 -5.38
CA GLY A 386 7.87 -5.52 -5.86
C GLY A 386 7.72 -6.59 -4.78
N GLU A 387 6.90 -7.60 -5.04
CA GLU A 387 6.55 -8.64 -4.07
C GLU A 387 7.67 -9.65 -3.79
N PHE A 388 8.59 -9.84 -4.74
CA PHE A 388 9.80 -10.68 -4.64
C PHE A 388 10.77 -10.35 -5.79
N GLY A 389 11.90 -11.04 -5.86
CA GLY A 389 12.91 -10.92 -6.90
C GLY A 389 12.80 -11.99 -7.98
N ARG A 390 13.89 -12.16 -8.72
CA ARG A 390 14.01 -13.15 -9.81
C ARG A 390 15.24 -14.03 -9.62
N THR A 391 15.15 -15.30 -10.02
CA THR A 391 16.26 -16.24 -9.91
C THR A 391 17.49 -15.76 -10.69
N PRO A 392 18.70 -15.97 -10.18
CA PRO A 392 19.93 -15.69 -10.93
C PRO A 392 20.22 -16.71 -12.05
N HIS A 393 19.39 -17.73 -12.18
CA HIS A 393 19.42 -18.71 -13.27
C HIS A 393 18.20 -18.54 -14.18
N SER A 394 18.29 -19.08 -15.39
CA SER A 394 17.23 -18.95 -16.38
C SER A 394 15.99 -19.77 -16.04
N ALA A 395 14.82 -19.23 -16.40
CA ALA A 395 13.59 -19.98 -16.62
C ALA A 395 13.50 -20.27 -18.12
N GLY A 396 13.92 -21.46 -18.53
CA GLY A 396 14.13 -21.70 -19.96
C GLY A 396 15.45 -21.09 -20.45
N ARG A 397 15.44 -20.29 -21.55
CA ARG A 397 16.67 -19.74 -22.15
C ARG A 397 17.01 -18.31 -21.74
N ASP A 398 16.02 -17.43 -21.62
CA ASP A 398 16.21 -15.98 -21.58
C ASP A 398 15.29 -15.23 -20.61
N GLY A 399 14.71 -15.95 -19.67
CA GLY A 399 13.89 -15.40 -18.58
C GLY A 399 14.39 -15.83 -17.21
N ARG A 400 13.74 -15.34 -16.16
CA ARG A 400 14.03 -15.69 -14.76
C ARG A 400 12.76 -16.13 -14.05
N ASP A 401 12.85 -17.11 -13.15
CA ASP A 401 11.74 -17.55 -12.29
C ASP A 401 11.55 -16.63 -11.09
N HIS A 402 10.47 -16.83 -10.35
CA HIS A 402 10.19 -16.16 -9.10
C HIS A 402 11.22 -16.50 -8.02
N HIS A 403 11.65 -15.49 -7.26
CA HIS A 403 12.67 -15.68 -6.24
C HIS A 403 12.39 -14.89 -4.97
N PRO A 404 11.81 -15.52 -3.92
CA PRO A 404 11.51 -14.86 -2.67
C PRO A 404 12.68 -14.76 -1.68
N GLU A 405 13.74 -15.59 -1.86
CA GLU A 405 14.82 -15.75 -0.87
C GLU A 405 15.82 -14.59 -0.85
N GLY A 406 15.79 -13.72 -1.85
CA GLY A 406 16.62 -12.52 -1.94
C GLY A 406 16.10 -11.57 -2.99
N PHE A 407 15.81 -10.31 -2.62
CA PHE A 407 15.42 -9.27 -3.57
C PHE A 407 15.72 -7.87 -3.03
N THR A 408 15.47 -6.86 -3.86
CA THR A 408 15.81 -5.48 -3.54
C THR A 408 14.57 -4.61 -3.53
N VAL A 409 14.49 -3.75 -2.51
CA VAL A 409 13.62 -2.58 -2.47
C VAL A 409 14.47 -1.36 -2.15
N TRP A 410 13.95 -0.16 -2.43
CA TRP A 410 14.58 1.05 -1.93
C TRP A 410 13.56 2.06 -1.42
N LEU A 411 14.05 2.90 -0.50
CA LEU A 411 13.33 4.01 0.11
C LEU A 411 14.10 5.30 -0.16
N ALA A 412 13.40 6.44 -0.24
CA ALA A 412 14.00 7.76 -0.40
C ALA A 412 13.17 8.83 0.31
N GLY A 413 13.82 9.87 0.81
CA GLY A 413 13.16 11.00 1.51
C GLY A 413 12.78 10.71 2.96
N ALA A 414 12.10 11.65 3.60
CA ALA A 414 11.46 11.53 4.91
C ALA A 414 12.35 10.92 6.03
N GLY A 415 13.60 11.37 6.13
CA GLY A 415 14.53 10.89 7.16
C GLY A 415 15.16 9.54 6.86
N VAL A 416 15.07 9.07 5.63
CA VAL A 416 15.86 7.94 5.12
C VAL A 416 17.29 8.40 4.87
N LYS A 417 18.27 7.58 5.23
CA LYS A 417 19.68 7.85 5.00
C LYS A 417 20.06 7.55 3.54
N GLY A 418 20.02 8.57 2.69
CA GLY A 418 20.37 8.45 1.28
C GLY A 418 21.80 8.00 1.04
N GLY A 419 22.09 7.42 -0.15
CA GLY A 419 23.37 6.85 -0.51
C GLY A 419 23.74 5.58 0.25
N THR A 420 22.78 4.94 0.94
CA THR A 420 23.02 3.76 1.80
C THR A 420 22.62 2.48 1.09
N ILE A 421 23.47 1.43 1.24
CA ILE A 421 23.13 0.05 0.90
C ILE A 421 23.04 -0.72 2.20
N TYR A 422 21.92 -1.40 2.41
CA TYR A 422 21.66 -2.21 3.61
C TYR A 422 21.48 -3.68 3.25
N GLY A 423 22.23 -4.52 3.97
CA GLY A 423 22.24 -5.95 3.77
C GLY A 423 22.83 -6.41 2.45
N ALA A 424 22.92 -7.71 2.28
CA ALA A 424 23.43 -8.33 1.06
C ALA A 424 22.75 -9.65 0.78
N THR A 425 22.66 -10.01 -0.49
CA THR A 425 22.48 -11.40 -0.94
C THR A 425 23.86 -12.05 -1.12
N ASP A 426 23.88 -13.37 -1.24
CA ASP A 426 25.11 -14.14 -1.50
C ASP A 426 25.76 -13.73 -2.85
N GLU A 427 26.90 -14.33 -3.17
CA GLU A 427 27.69 -14.02 -4.37
C GLU A 427 26.91 -14.23 -5.69
N LEU A 428 25.84 -15.04 -5.65
CA LEU A 428 25.03 -15.37 -6.81
C LEU A 428 23.66 -14.68 -6.80
N GLY A 429 23.28 -14.04 -5.69
CA GLY A 429 21.96 -13.47 -5.53
C GLY A 429 20.87 -14.50 -5.22
N MET A 430 21.27 -15.69 -4.71
CA MET A 430 20.33 -16.77 -4.38
C MET A 430 19.67 -16.62 -3.01
N GLN A 431 20.33 -15.99 -2.06
CA GLN A 431 19.81 -15.87 -0.69
C GLN A 431 20.24 -14.54 -0.06
N ALA A 432 19.34 -13.92 0.68
CA ALA A 432 19.71 -12.85 1.60
C ALA A 432 20.54 -13.45 2.75
N VAL A 433 21.79 -12.97 2.93
CA VAL A 433 22.76 -13.56 3.88
C VAL A 433 23.23 -12.58 4.93
N GLU A 434 23.15 -11.27 4.68
CA GLU A 434 23.55 -10.22 5.61
C GLU A 434 22.39 -9.30 5.91
N ASN A 435 22.15 -9.04 7.20
CA ASN A 435 21.09 -8.13 7.65
C ASN A 435 19.74 -8.39 6.96
N VAL A 436 19.30 -9.64 6.96
CA VAL A 436 18.05 -10.07 6.30
C VAL A 436 16.89 -9.20 6.76
N CYS A 437 16.15 -8.65 5.79
CA CYS A 437 15.01 -7.79 6.00
C CYS A 437 13.74 -8.45 5.45
N THR A 438 12.75 -8.63 6.29
CA THR A 438 11.45 -9.20 5.91
C THR A 438 10.46 -8.09 5.51
N ILE A 439 9.34 -8.48 4.89
CA ILE A 439 8.25 -7.53 4.60
C ILE A 439 7.75 -6.88 5.90
N HIS A 440 7.71 -7.61 7.02
CA HIS A 440 7.30 -7.04 8.30
C HIS A 440 8.29 -6.01 8.85
N ASP A 441 9.60 -6.18 8.60
CA ASP A 441 10.62 -5.20 8.99
C ASP A 441 10.49 -3.93 8.15
N LEU A 442 10.21 -4.08 6.86
CA LEU A 442 9.90 -2.96 5.97
C LEU A 442 8.67 -2.18 6.45
N HIS A 443 7.58 -2.88 6.78
CA HIS A 443 6.36 -2.27 7.32
C HIS A 443 6.61 -1.56 8.66
N ALA A 444 7.34 -2.19 9.58
CA ALA A 444 7.70 -1.58 10.87
C ALA A 444 8.50 -0.29 10.66
N THR A 445 9.43 -0.29 9.69
CA THR A 445 10.26 0.87 9.36
C THR A 445 9.44 2.01 8.74
N ILE A 446 8.51 1.70 7.83
CA ILE A 446 7.62 2.71 7.23
C ILE A 446 6.69 3.32 8.29
N LEU A 447 6.08 2.49 9.15
CA LEU A 447 5.24 2.99 10.24
C LEU A 447 6.05 3.86 11.21
N HIS A 448 7.30 3.47 11.52
CA HIS A 448 8.20 4.27 12.35
C HIS A 448 8.49 5.64 11.73
N LEU A 449 8.79 5.73 10.43
CA LEU A 449 8.97 7.01 9.73
C LEU A 449 7.71 7.89 9.81
N LEU A 450 6.52 7.28 9.77
CA LEU A 450 5.24 7.96 9.94
C LEU A 450 4.95 8.37 11.41
N GLY A 451 5.86 8.08 12.36
CA GLY A 451 5.67 8.36 13.78
C GLY A 451 4.76 7.35 14.50
N LEU A 452 4.51 6.20 13.89
CA LEU A 452 3.67 5.15 14.42
C LEU A 452 4.51 3.99 14.95
N ASP A 453 4.30 3.65 16.21
CA ASP A 453 4.84 2.43 16.79
C ASP A 453 4.03 1.23 16.29
N HIS A 454 4.67 0.37 15.51
CA HIS A 454 4.02 -0.78 14.87
C HIS A 454 3.51 -1.84 15.86
N GLU A 455 3.97 -1.81 17.12
CA GLU A 455 3.48 -2.69 18.18
C GLU A 455 2.28 -2.11 18.92
N ARG A 456 2.21 -0.79 19.04
CA ARG A 456 1.14 -0.05 19.72
C ARG A 456 -0.04 0.25 18.79
N LEU A 457 0.19 0.37 17.47
CA LEU A 457 -0.86 0.58 16.49
C LEU A 457 -1.64 -0.71 16.30
N THR A 458 -2.71 -0.87 17.06
CA THR A 458 -3.55 -2.07 17.06
C THR A 458 -5.00 -1.76 16.78
N TYR A 459 -5.71 -2.76 16.28
CA TYR A 459 -7.17 -2.75 16.13
C TYR A 459 -7.74 -4.06 16.67
N ARG A 460 -8.79 -3.94 17.52
CA ARG A 460 -9.43 -5.11 18.11
C ARG A 460 -10.50 -5.66 17.19
N SER A 461 -10.28 -6.87 16.69
CA SER A 461 -11.23 -7.59 15.84
C SER A 461 -11.39 -9.02 16.35
N SER A 462 -12.61 -9.54 16.38
CA SER A 462 -12.91 -10.93 16.78
C SER A 462 -12.23 -11.38 18.08
N GLY A 463 -12.07 -10.46 19.04
CA GLY A 463 -11.48 -10.76 20.36
C GLY A 463 -9.96 -10.71 20.45
N ARG A 464 -9.25 -10.42 19.34
CA ARG A 464 -7.79 -10.25 19.29
C ARG A 464 -7.44 -8.83 18.88
N ASP A 465 -6.35 -8.29 19.43
CA ASP A 465 -5.73 -7.05 18.95
C ASP A 465 -4.76 -7.39 17.81
N PHE A 466 -5.09 -6.87 16.62
CA PHE A 466 -4.29 -7.04 15.41
C PHE A 466 -3.41 -5.83 15.14
N ARG A 467 -2.28 -6.05 14.53
CA ARG A 467 -1.38 -5.03 13.99
C ARG A 467 -0.89 -5.44 12.60
N LEU A 468 -0.42 -4.50 11.79
CA LEU A 468 0.08 -4.76 10.44
C LEU A 468 1.20 -5.80 10.41
N THR A 469 2.11 -5.71 11.36
CA THR A 469 3.28 -6.60 11.47
C THR A 469 3.01 -7.94 12.18
N ASP A 470 1.77 -8.20 12.57
CA ASP A 470 1.35 -9.34 13.39
C ASP A 470 2.24 -9.49 14.64
N VAL A 471 2.96 -10.59 14.79
CA VAL A 471 3.91 -10.83 15.90
C VAL A 471 5.36 -10.59 15.50
N HIS A 472 5.60 -10.06 14.31
CA HIS A 472 6.90 -9.87 13.68
C HIS A 472 7.24 -8.39 13.53
N GLY A 473 8.33 -8.11 12.84
CA GLY A 473 8.76 -6.78 12.44
C GLY A 473 9.76 -6.16 13.40
N ARG A 474 10.80 -5.62 12.82
CA ARG A 474 11.85 -4.85 13.45
C ARG A 474 12.07 -3.58 12.66
N VAL A 475 12.16 -2.43 13.31
CA VAL A 475 12.55 -1.19 12.65
C VAL A 475 14.01 -1.29 12.21
N VAL A 476 14.29 -1.04 10.93
CA VAL A 476 15.64 -1.03 10.36
C VAL A 476 16.23 0.37 10.57
N HIS A 477 16.76 0.62 11.77
CA HIS A 477 17.31 1.92 12.15
C HIS A 477 18.54 2.32 11.33
N GLU A 478 19.27 1.35 10.79
CA GLU A 478 20.52 1.54 10.05
C GLU A 478 20.34 2.31 8.74
N ILE A 479 19.13 2.33 8.19
CA ILE A 479 18.78 3.12 7.00
C ILE A 479 18.12 4.46 7.33
N LEU A 480 18.02 4.82 8.60
CA LEU A 480 17.43 6.07 9.07
C LEU A 480 18.52 7.09 9.39
N ALA A 481 18.25 8.39 9.06
CA ALA A 481 19.16 9.52 9.29
C ALA A 481 19.06 10.08 10.71
#